data_176e86878f072f5616f7094d8af5fd69
#
_entry.id   176e86878f072f5616f7094d8af5fd69
#
_cell.length_a   1.000
_cell.length_b   1.000
_cell.length_c   1.000
_cell.angle_alpha   90.00
_cell.angle_beta   90.00
_cell.angle_gamma   90.00
#
_symmetry.space_group_name_H-M   'P 1'
#
loop_
_entity.id
_entity.type
_entity.pdbx_description
1 polymer ?
#
loop_
_entity_poly.entity_id
_entity_poly.type
_entity_poly.pdbx_seq_one_letter_code
_entity_poly.pdbx_strand_id
1 'polypeptide(L)'
;TYEDGIAQCVNAGLNVRTNFTAPDEFIIPLRKAIADGKISFDTVDKRVAEVLRVKFWLGLFDNPYRGDGKLAEKIVHSKEHQAVALDAARQSLVLLKNEKEMLPLSKSIRKVAVIGPNAEEKKQLICRYGPANAPIKTVFQGIKEMLPDAEVVYRKGCDIIDPHFPESEILDFPKTEEESRLMDE
;
A
#
# COMPACT_ATOMS: atom_id res chain seq x y z
N THR A 1 -8.90 -23.63 19.04
CA THR A 1 -8.94 -22.41 19.85
C THR A 1 -8.02 -21.32 19.26
N TYR A 2 -8.17 -20.06 19.69
CA TYR A 2 -7.30 -18.97 19.27
C TYR A 2 -5.84 -19.23 19.67
N GLU A 3 -5.63 -19.78 20.85
CA GLU A 3 -4.33 -20.22 21.36
C GLU A 3 -3.67 -21.30 20.48
N ASP A 4 -4.43 -22.26 19.99
CA ASP A 4 -3.93 -23.28 19.06
C ASP A 4 -3.53 -22.65 17.71
N GLY A 5 -4.28 -21.66 17.23
CA GLY A 5 -3.93 -20.91 16.05
C GLY A 5 -2.60 -20.15 16.20
N ILE A 6 -2.39 -19.50 17.35
CA ILE A 6 -1.11 -18.83 17.66
C ILE A 6 0.04 -19.86 17.65
N ALA A 7 -0.15 -21.02 18.31
CA ALA A 7 0.87 -22.05 18.34
C ALA A 7 1.22 -22.57 16.93
N GLN A 8 0.22 -22.80 16.09
CA GLN A 8 0.44 -23.20 14.70
C GLN A 8 1.22 -22.14 13.90
N CYS A 9 0.83 -20.86 14.02
CA CYS A 9 1.51 -19.78 13.31
C CYS A 9 2.98 -19.65 13.71
N VAL A 10 3.28 -19.66 15.02
CA VAL A 10 4.66 -19.52 15.53
C VAL A 10 5.51 -20.72 15.15
N ASN A 11 4.96 -21.95 15.26
CA ASN A 11 5.67 -23.15 14.83
C ASN A 11 5.90 -23.17 13.32
N ALA A 12 4.97 -22.62 12.52
CA ALA A 12 5.11 -22.49 11.07
C ALA A 12 6.08 -21.39 10.62
N GLY A 13 6.48 -20.46 11.50
CA GLY A 13 7.49 -19.46 11.15
C GLY A 13 7.13 -18.01 11.46
N LEU A 14 5.97 -17.73 12.03
CA LEU A 14 5.61 -16.38 12.40
C LEU A 14 6.58 -15.85 13.47
N ASN A 15 7.34 -14.83 13.14
CA ASN A 15 8.32 -14.18 14.02
C ASN A 15 7.95 -12.74 14.38
N VAL A 16 7.14 -12.06 13.56
CA VAL A 16 6.60 -10.73 13.85
C VAL A 16 5.12 -10.73 13.53
N ARG A 17 4.31 -10.39 14.52
CA ARG A 17 2.88 -10.19 14.29
C ARG A 17 2.60 -8.73 13.99
N THR A 18 1.84 -8.49 12.93
CA THR A 18 1.24 -7.20 12.62
C THR A 18 -0.28 -7.33 12.78
N ASN A 19 -0.87 -6.56 13.69
CA ASN A 19 -2.30 -6.55 13.93
C ASN A 19 -2.74 -5.24 14.57
N PHE A 20 -4.03 -4.94 14.49
CA PHE A 20 -4.64 -3.75 15.11
C PHE A 20 -5.18 -4.00 16.52
N THR A 21 -5.21 -5.25 16.99
CA THR A 21 -5.63 -5.58 18.35
C THR A 21 -4.54 -5.30 19.38
N ALA A 22 -4.92 -5.14 20.65
CA ALA A 22 -3.99 -4.90 21.73
C ALA A 22 -2.92 -6.01 21.80
N PRO A 23 -1.66 -5.67 22.12
CA PRO A 23 -0.57 -6.66 22.21
C PRO A 23 -0.88 -7.81 23.15
N ASP A 24 -1.55 -7.56 24.27
CA ASP A 24 -1.88 -8.55 25.29
C ASP A 24 -2.80 -9.67 24.75
N GLU A 25 -3.65 -9.39 23.80
CA GLU A 25 -4.51 -10.38 23.15
C GLU A 25 -3.71 -11.47 22.42
N PHE A 26 -2.46 -11.19 22.07
CA PHE A 26 -1.57 -12.18 21.49
C PHE A 26 -0.54 -12.69 22.51
N ILE A 27 0.04 -11.83 23.31
CA ILE A 27 1.14 -12.16 24.21
C ILE A 27 0.67 -13.12 25.31
N ILE A 28 -0.50 -12.89 25.89
CA ILE A 28 -1.02 -13.76 26.97
C ILE A 28 -1.27 -15.19 26.46
N PRO A 29 -2.03 -15.42 25.38
CA PRO A 29 -2.20 -16.76 24.83
C PRO A 29 -0.90 -17.40 24.33
N LEU A 30 0.04 -16.61 23.79
CA LEU A 30 1.35 -17.09 23.38
C LEU A 30 2.15 -17.65 24.55
N ARG A 31 2.23 -16.89 25.67
CA ARG A 31 2.89 -17.33 26.89
C ARG A 31 2.28 -18.61 27.45
N LYS A 32 0.94 -18.70 27.38
CA LYS A 32 0.23 -19.90 27.79
C LYS A 32 0.56 -21.10 26.90
N ALA A 33 0.58 -20.92 25.57
CA ALA A 33 0.94 -21.96 24.63
C ALA A 33 2.38 -22.48 24.83
N ILE A 34 3.31 -21.61 25.24
CA ILE A 34 4.68 -22.01 25.65
C ILE A 34 4.64 -22.81 26.95
N ALA A 35 3.92 -22.34 27.97
CA ALA A 35 3.81 -23.01 29.26
C ALA A 35 3.18 -24.41 29.13
N ASP A 36 2.20 -24.55 28.23
CA ASP A 36 1.51 -25.81 27.93
C ASP A 36 2.32 -26.74 27.00
N GLY A 37 3.53 -26.34 26.59
CA GLY A 37 4.41 -27.12 25.72
C GLY A 37 3.97 -27.21 24.25
N LYS A 38 3.00 -26.42 23.81
CA LYS A 38 2.55 -26.34 22.41
C LYS A 38 3.57 -25.64 21.51
N ILE A 39 4.42 -24.81 22.10
CA ILE A 39 5.56 -24.12 21.47
C ILE A 39 6.79 -24.40 22.31
N SER A 40 7.84 -24.95 21.72
CA SER A 40 9.11 -25.18 22.42
C SER A 40 9.91 -23.90 22.58
N PHE A 41 10.76 -23.84 23.61
CA PHE A 41 11.72 -22.73 23.75
C PHE A 41 12.68 -22.63 22.56
N ASP A 42 13.11 -23.75 21.98
CA ASP A 42 13.92 -23.77 20.76
C ASP A 42 13.20 -23.07 19.58
N THR A 43 11.88 -23.24 19.47
CA THR A 43 11.10 -22.50 18.47
C THR A 43 11.09 -21.00 18.74
N VAL A 44 10.92 -20.61 20.03
CA VAL A 44 10.96 -19.19 20.41
C VAL A 44 12.32 -18.59 20.10
N ASP A 45 13.41 -19.25 20.50
CA ASP A 45 14.78 -18.78 20.26
C ASP A 45 15.06 -18.63 18.74
N LYS A 46 14.57 -19.57 17.94
CA LYS A 46 14.68 -19.50 16.49
C LYS A 46 13.93 -18.28 15.92
N ARG A 47 12.70 -18.02 16.37
CA ARG A 47 11.93 -16.83 15.93
C ARG A 47 12.62 -15.53 16.33
N VAL A 48 13.14 -15.46 17.56
CA VAL A 48 13.91 -14.30 18.06
C VAL A 48 15.19 -14.11 17.24
N ALA A 49 15.94 -15.19 16.99
CA ALA A 49 17.16 -15.14 16.21
C ALA A 49 16.93 -14.63 14.78
N GLU A 50 15.79 -14.97 14.15
CA GLU A 50 15.43 -14.47 12.82
C GLU A 50 15.24 -12.94 12.81
N VAL A 51 14.58 -12.39 13.81
CA VAL A 51 14.40 -10.93 13.96
C VAL A 51 15.72 -10.23 14.25
N LEU A 52 16.50 -10.77 15.20
CA LEU A 52 17.79 -10.21 15.57
C LEU A 52 18.78 -10.22 14.41
N ARG A 53 18.79 -11.27 13.59
CA ARG A 53 19.66 -11.37 12.41
C ARG A 53 19.46 -10.20 11.46
N VAL A 54 18.21 -9.82 11.19
CA VAL A 54 17.90 -8.65 10.34
C VAL A 54 18.41 -7.37 10.97
N LYS A 55 18.25 -7.20 12.30
CA LYS A 55 18.76 -6.03 13.02
C LYS A 55 20.29 -5.96 12.96
N PHE A 56 20.99 -7.09 13.08
CA PHE A 56 22.45 -7.15 12.90
C PHE A 56 22.88 -6.81 11.48
N TRP A 57 22.21 -7.35 10.46
CA TRP A 57 22.49 -7.01 9.05
C TRP A 57 22.32 -5.53 8.76
N LEU A 58 21.34 -4.91 9.36
CA LEU A 58 21.11 -3.47 9.26
C LEU A 58 22.08 -2.64 10.10
N GLY A 59 22.92 -3.26 10.93
CA GLY A 59 23.87 -2.57 11.83
C GLY A 59 23.18 -1.72 12.89
N LEU A 60 21.98 -2.09 13.32
CA LEU A 60 21.19 -1.30 14.27
C LEU A 60 21.75 -1.34 15.70
N PHE A 61 22.61 -2.31 16.02
CA PHE A 61 23.29 -2.39 17.32
C PHE A 61 24.51 -1.48 17.37
N ASP A 62 25.16 -1.20 16.24
CA ASP A 62 26.30 -0.30 16.16
C ASP A 62 25.85 1.15 15.93
N ASN A 63 24.83 1.34 15.12
CA ASN A 63 24.27 2.66 14.80
C ASN A 63 22.74 2.59 14.66
N PRO A 64 21.97 2.68 15.76
CA PRO A 64 20.51 2.57 15.73
C PRO A 64 19.82 3.78 15.09
N TYR A 65 20.45 4.95 15.09
CA TYR A 65 19.88 6.21 14.60
C TYR A 65 20.42 6.56 13.20
N ARG A 66 20.05 5.78 12.19
CA ARG A 66 20.48 6.01 10.81
C ARG A 66 19.62 7.00 10.03
N GLY A 67 18.55 7.46 10.62
CA GLY A 67 17.64 8.39 9.96
C GLY A 67 18.22 9.80 9.86
N ASP A 68 18.42 10.28 8.63
CA ASP A 68 18.69 11.68 8.32
C ASP A 68 17.51 12.24 7.54
N GLY A 69 16.70 13.11 8.18
CA GLY A 69 15.51 13.70 7.56
C GLY A 69 15.87 14.48 6.28
N LYS A 70 16.99 15.21 6.27
CA LYS A 70 17.44 15.95 5.08
C LYS A 70 17.86 15.02 3.94
N LEU A 71 18.43 13.88 4.27
CA LEU A 71 18.76 12.87 3.26
C LEU A 71 17.49 12.19 2.75
N ALA A 72 16.54 11.91 3.63
CA ALA A 72 15.24 11.34 3.25
C ALA A 72 14.49 12.25 2.26
N GLU A 73 14.43 13.56 2.50
CA GLU A 73 13.83 14.55 1.59
C GLU A 73 14.45 14.55 0.18
N LYS A 74 15.75 14.27 0.08
CA LYS A 74 16.45 14.20 -1.23
C LYS A 74 16.21 12.87 -1.95
N ILE A 75 16.08 11.79 -1.22
CA ILE A 75 16.00 10.42 -1.77
C ILE A 75 14.56 10.03 -2.05
N VAL A 76 13.65 10.28 -1.10
CA VAL A 76 12.24 9.95 -1.25
C VAL A 76 11.66 10.71 -2.43
N HIS A 77 11.04 9.98 -3.35
CA HIS A 77 10.45 10.54 -4.56
C HIS A 77 11.45 11.28 -5.48
N SER A 78 12.74 10.93 -5.42
CA SER A 78 13.75 11.46 -6.33
C SER A 78 13.44 11.09 -7.79
N LYS A 79 14.04 11.78 -8.76
CA LYS A 79 13.85 11.48 -10.19
C LYS A 79 14.25 10.06 -10.54
N GLU A 80 15.30 9.54 -9.90
CA GLU A 80 15.78 8.17 -10.06
C GLU A 80 14.74 7.18 -9.55
N HIS A 81 14.16 7.42 -8.37
CA HIS A 81 13.09 6.57 -7.82
C HIS A 81 11.82 6.61 -8.67
N GLN A 82 11.45 7.79 -9.19
CA GLN A 82 10.31 7.93 -10.10
C GLN A 82 10.54 7.17 -11.42
N ALA A 83 11.76 7.18 -11.94
CA ALA A 83 12.10 6.43 -13.15
C ALA A 83 11.98 4.91 -12.94
N VAL A 84 12.47 4.41 -11.80
CA VAL A 84 12.31 3.00 -11.42
C VAL A 84 10.85 2.63 -11.22
N ALA A 85 10.07 3.47 -10.54
CA ALA A 85 8.64 3.25 -10.34
C ALA A 85 7.87 3.21 -11.68
N LEU A 86 8.21 4.11 -12.61
CA LEU A 86 7.61 4.13 -13.95
C LEU A 86 7.96 2.87 -14.75
N ASP A 87 9.20 2.42 -14.67
CA ASP A 87 9.64 1.20 -15.36
C ASP A 87 8.94 -0.04 -14.77
N ALA A 88 8.88 -0.15 -13.46
CA ALA A 88 8.13 -1.21 -12.78
C ALA A 88 6.64 -1.22 -13.18
N ALA A 89 6.00 -0.05 -13.23
CA ALA A 89 4.63 0.08 -13.68
C ALA A 89 4.44 -0.38 -15.13
N ARG A 90 5.37 -0.01 -16.03
CA ARG A 90 5.33 -0.47 -17.44
C ARG A 90 5.47 -1.98 -17.56
N GLN A 91 6.39 -2.57 -16.80
CA GLN A 91 6.63 -4.02 -16.81
C GLN A 91 5.50 -4.82 -16.15
N SER A 92 4.71 -4.20 -15.27
CA SER A 92 3.57 -4.85 -14.63
C SER A 92 2.32 -4.95 -15.52
N LEU A 93 2.28 -4.20 -16.64
CA LEU A 93 1.14 -4.22 -17.56
C LEU A 93 1.18 -5.48 -18.42
N VAL A 94 0.09 -6.24 -18.40
CA VAL A 94 -0.07 -7.44 -19.21
C VAL A 94 -1.21 -7.24 -20.21
N LEU A 95 -0.89 -7.31 -21.50
CA LEU A 95 -1.89 -7.23 -22.57
C LEU A 95 -2.50 -8.60 -22.80
N LEU A 96 -3.70 -8.83 -22.23
CA LEU A 96 -4.40 -10.12 -22.34
C LEU A 96 -5.09 -10.34 -23.68
N LYS A 97 -5.50 -9.27 -24.36
CA LYS A 97 -6.22 -9.34 -25.63
C LYS A 97 -6.04 -8.05 -26.42
N ASN A 98 -5.76 -8.14 -27.69
CA ASN A 98 -5.64 -7.02 -28.61
C ASN A 98 -6.14 -7.39 -30.01
N GLU A 99 -7.44 -7.72 -30.10
CA GLU A 99 -8.08 -8.01 -31.38
C GLU A 99 -8.06 -6.78 -32.29
N LYS A 100 -7.79 -7.00 -33.56
CA LYS A 100 -7.69 -5.96 -34.60
C LYS A 100 -6.57 -4.93 -34.34
N GLU A 101 -5.57 -5.29 -33.51
CA GLU A 101 -4.43 -4.41 -33.24
C GLU A 101 -4.82 -2.98 -32.83
N MET A 102 -5.86 -2.86 -32.00
CA MET A 102 -6.36 -1.57 -31.51
C MET A 102 -5.37 -0.83 -30.63
N LEU A 103 -4.51 -1.56 -29.93
CA LEU A 103 -3.47 -0.98 -29.07
C LEU A 103 -2.08 -1.17 -29.71
N PRO A 104 -1.18 -0.20 -29.57
CA PRO A 104 -1.34 1.10 -28.91
C PRO A 104 -2.26 2.05 -29.68
N LEU A 105 -3.01 2.89 -28.96
CA LEU A 105 -3.86 3.91 -29.58
C LEU A 105 -3.02 4.91 -30.37
N SER A 106 -3.52 5.33 -31.53
CA SER A 106 -2.85 6.36 -32.33
C SER A 106 -2.80 7.69 -31.58
N LYS A 107 -1.66 8.39 -31.62
CA LYS A 107 -1.53 9.74 -31.08
C LYS A 107 -2.32 10.80 -31.88
N SER A 108 -2.82 10.45 -33.08
CA SER A 108 -3.66 11.33 -33.89
C SER A 108 -5.15 11.27 -33.52
N ILE A 109 -5.49 10.50 -32.49
CA ILE A 109 -6.88 10.41 -32.00
C ILE A 109 -7.36 11.80 -31.58
N ARG A 110 -8.59 12.14 -31.93
CA ARG A 110 -9.16 13.47 -31.68
C ARG A 110 -10.10 13.53 -30.50
N LYS A 111 -10.65 12.38 -30.11
CA LYS A 111 -11.61 12.31 -29.02
C LYS A 111 -11.45 11.01 -28.24
N VAL A 112 -11.34 11.12 -26.92
CA VAL A 112 -11.20 9.99 -25.99
C VAL A 112 -12.17 10.17 -24.83
N ALA A 113 -12.94 9.15 -24.53
CA ALA A 113 -13.71 9.07 -23.30
C ALA A 113 -12.98 8.15 -22.31
N VAL A 114 -12.63 8.68 -21.14
CA VAL A 114 -12.07 7.92 -20.01
C VAL A 114 -13.23 7.68 -19.04
N ILE A 115 -13.62 6.44 -18.89
CA ILE A 115 -14.82 6.06 -18.13
C ILE A 115 -14.44 5.11 -17.01
N GLY A 116 -14.93 5.39 -15.82
CA GLY A 116 -14.73 4.57 -14.64
C GLY A 116 -14.44 5.41 -13.39
N PRO A 117 -14.88 4.96 -12.23
CA PRO A 117 -14.76 5.72 -10.98
C PRO A 117 -13.29 5.95 -10.58
N ASN A 118 -12.39 5.00 -10.84
CA ASN A 118 -10.98 5.10 -10.49
C ASN A 118 -10.14 5.95 -11.48
N ALA A 119 -10.70 6.38 -12.59
CA ALA A 119 -9.94 7.09 -13.61
C ALA A 119 -9.50 8.49 -13.18
N GLU A 120 -10.23 9.14 -12.28
CA GLU A 120 -9.91 10.46 -11.71
C GLU A 120 -9.80 10.44 -10.17
N GLU A 121 -9.84 9.28 -9.55
CA GLU A 121 -9.85 9.14 -8.10
C GLU A 121 -8.43 9.24 -7.53
N LYS A 122 -8.21 10.21 -6.61
CA LYS A 122 -6.93 10.41 -5.93
C LYS A 122 -6.88 9.77 -4.54
N LYS A 123 -8.00 9.76 -3.81
CA LYS A 123 -8.09 9.21 -2.46
C LYS A 123 -7.64 7.75 -2.40
N GLN A 124 -8.15 6.94 -3.32
CA GLN A 124 -7.83 5.51 -3.39
C GLN A 124 -6.34 5.26 -3.74
N LEU A 125 -5.72 6.17 -4.49
CA LEU A 125 -4.30 6.08 -4.84
C LEU A 125 -3.39 6.40 -3.65
N ILE A 126 -3.80 7.31 -2.76
CA ILE A 126 -3.06 7.62 -1.53
C ILE A 126 -3.22 6.46 -0.54
N CYS A 127 -4.39 5.87 -0.47
CA CYS A 127 -4.80 4.86 0.51
C CYS A 127 -4.39 5.23 1.95
N ARG A 128 -4.40 4.25 2.86
CA ARG A 128 -4.04 4.45 4.27
C ARG A 128 -2.55 4.70 4.50
N TYR A 129 -1.70 4.30 3.57
CA TYR A 129 -0.24 4.25 3.75
C TYR A 129 0.51 5.24 2.88
N GLY A 130 -0.16 5.90 1.96
CA GLY A 130 0.46 6.88 1.08
C GLY A 130 0.62 8.23 1.77
N PRO A 131 1.66 9.01 1.40
CA PRO A 131 1.83 10.36 1.90
C PRO A 131 0.73 11.27 1.32
N ALA A 132 0.03 11.99 2.19
CA ALA A 132 -1.08 12.88 1.80
C ALA A 132 -0.69 13.94 0.75
N ASN A 133 0.59 14.37 0.77
CA ASN A 133 1.13 15.41 -0.11
C ASN A 133 1.86 14.85 -1.35
N ALA A 134 1.73 13.56 -1.66
CA ALA A 134 2.38 13.02 -2.85
C ALA A 134 1.74 13.61 -4.12
N PRO A 135 2.53 14.04 -5.11
CA PRO A 135 2.02 14.47 -6.41
C PRO A 135 1.47 13.24 -7.15
N ILE A 136 0.15 13.07 -7.10
CA ILE A 136 -0.53 11.95 -7.72
C ILE A 136 -1.05 12.38 -9.08
N LYS A 137 -0.73 11.59 -10.09
CA LYS A 137 -1.26 11.72 -11.43
C LYS A 137 -2.29 10.62 -11.67
N THR A 138 -3.53 11.01 -11.93
CA THR A 138 -4.61 10.07 -12.24
C THR A 138 -4.48 9.52 -13.66
N VAL A 139 -5.17 8.42 -13.96
CA VAL A 139 -5.21 7.85 -15.33
C VAL A 139 -5.75 8.87 -16.32
N PHE A 140 -6.82 9.59 -15.96
CA PHE A 140 -7.39 10.65 -16.79
C PHE A 140 -6.39 11.76 -17.09
N GLN A 141 -5.68 12.26 -16.06
CA GLN A 141 -4.67 13.30 -16.23
C GLN A 141 -3.51 12.83 -17.11
N GLY A 142 -3.04 11.59 -16.92
CA GLY A 142 -1.99 11.00 -17.74
C GLY A 142 -2.37 10.88 -19.23
N ILE A 143 -3.59 10.44 -19.52
CA ILE A 143 -4.08 10.36 -20.90
C ILE A 143 -4.20 11.75 -21.52
N LYS A 144 -4.73 12.72 -20.77
CA LYS A 144 -4.88 14.09 -21.24
C LYS A 144 -3.53 14.75 -21.59
N GLU A 145 -2.52 14.51 -20.77
CA GLU A 145 -1.15 15.02 -21.03
C GLU A 145 -0.51 14.34 -22.24
N MET A 146 -0.78 13.06 -22.46
CA MET A 146 -0.23 12.34 -23.61
C MET A 146 -0.91 12.70 -24.94
N LEU A 147 -2.11 13.24 -24.89
CA LEU A 147 -2.94 13.58 -26.06
C LEU A 147 -3.36 15.07 -26.00
N PRO A 148 -2.41 16.02 -26.08
CA PRO A 148 -2.70 17.44 -25.88
C PRO A 148 -3.65 18.03 -26.95
N ASP A 149 -3.69 17.44 -28.13
CA ASP A 149 -4.51 17.89 -29.27
C ASP A 149 -5.88 17.18 -29.33
N ALA A 150 -6.18 16.30 -28.36
CA ALA A 150 -7.43 15.56 -28.32
C ALA A 150 -8.42 16.14 -27.30
N GLU A 151 -9.70 16.05 -27.59
CA GLU A 151 -10.76 16.22 -26.61
C GLU A 151 -10.79 14.98 -25.70
N VAL A 152 -10.27 15.10 -24.47
CA VAL A 152 -10.31 14.01 -23.48
C VAL A 152 -11.39 14.33 -22.46
N VAL A 153 -12.41 13.50 -22.37
CA VAL A 153 -13.54 13.66 -21.45
C VAL A 153 -13.57 12.56 -20.41
N TYR A 154 -13.90 12.94 -19.18
CA TYR A 154 -14.09 11.99 -18.09
C TYR A 154 -15.56 11.74 -17.80
N ARG A 155 -15.90 10.51 -17.48
CA ARG A 155 -17.22 10.13 -16.94
C ARG A 155 -17.03 9.05 -15.89
N LYS A 156 -17.61 9.21 -14.71
CA LYS A 156 -17.52 8.25 -13.62
C LYS A 156 -18.14 6.89 -13.98
N GLY A 157 -19.28 6.90 -14.64
CA GLY A 157 -19.99 5.69 -15.09
C GLY A 157 -20.78 4.99 -13.99
N CYS A 158 -20.11 4.56 -12.93
CA CYS A 158 -20.74 3.89 -11.78
C CYS A 158 -20.00 4.27 -10.48
N ASP A 159 -20.58 3.95 -9.34
CA ASP A 159 -19.90 4.00 -8.05
C ASP A 159 -19.15 2.69 -7.79
N ILE A 160 -18.08 2.74 -6.97
CA ILE A 160 -17.33 1.55 -6.58
C ILE A 160 -18.05 0.84 -5.43
N ILE A 161 -18.65 1.62 -4.54
CA ILE A 161 -19.34 1.13 -3.35
C ILE A 161 -20.77 1.65 -3.42
N ASP A 162 -21.72 0.81 -3.05
CA ASP A 162 -23.10 1.25 -2.85
C ASP A 162 -23.11 2.37 -1.81
N PRO A 163 -23.63 3.58 -2.14
CA PRO A 163 -23.68 4.69 -1.19
C PRO A 163 -24.51 4.39 0.06
N HIS A 164 -25.32 3.32 0.05
CA HIS A 164 -26.07 2.85 1.20
C HIS A 164 -25.31 1.78 2.02
N PHE A 165 -24.13 1.35 1.55
CA PHE A 165 -23.30 0.43 2.32
C PHE A 165 -22.62 1.21 3.45
N PRO A 166 -22.72 0.76 4.73
CA PRO A 166 -22.05 1.45 5.83
C PRO A 166 -20.55 1.49 5.57
N GLU A 167 -19.96 2.67 5.68
CA GLU A 167 -18.52 2.83 5.60
C GLU A 167 -17.86 1.93 6.64
N SER A 168 -16.81 1.23 6.25
CA SER A 168 -16.06 0.39 7.17
C SER A 168 -15.30 1.28 8.16
N GLU A 169 -15.52 1.10 9.45
CA GLU A 169 -14.77 1.79 10.53
C GLU A 169 -13.25 1.65 10.37
N ILE A 170 -12.80 0.62 9.66
CA ILE A 170 -11.38 0.39 9.36
C ILE A 170 -10.85 1.42 8.34
N LEU A 171 -11.71 2.00 7.53
CA LEU A 171 -11.37 3.00 6.51
C LEU A 171 -11.62 4.43 6.97
N ASP A 172 -12.35 4.62 8.08
CA ASP A 172 -12.56 5.93 8.67
C ASP A 172 -11.33 6.38 9.47
N PHE A 173 -10.60 7.30 8.88
CA PHE A 173 -9.70 8.11 9.67
C PHE A 173 -10.53 9.13 10.43
N PRO A 174 -10.31 9.33 11.74
CA PRO A 174 -10.86 10.50 12.42
C PRO A 174 -10.28 11.74 11.73
N LYS A 175 -11.08 12.39 10.92
CA LYS A 175 -10.72 13.63 10.27
C LYS A 175 -10.78 14.73 11.29
N THR A 176 -9.70 15.49 11.42
CA THR A 176 -9.79 16.80 12.07
C THR A 176 -10.67 17.71 11.20
N GLU A 177 -11.30 18.71 11.79
CA GLU A 177 -12.10 19.70 11.04
C GLU A 177 -11.28 20.38 9.93
N GLU A 178 -9.97 20.55 10.14
CA GLU A 178 -9.03 21.14 9.21
C GLU A 178 -8.74 20.21 8.02
N GLU A 179 -8.57 18.90 8.26
CA GLU A 179 -8.40 17.89 7.22
C GLU A 179 -9.68 17.73 6.38
N SER A 180 -10.85 17.80 7.00
CA SER A 180 -12.11 17.78 6.26
C SER A 180 -12.26 18.99 5.34
N ARG A 181 -11.85 20.19 5.78
CA ARG A 181 -11.85 21.41 4.95
C ARG A 181 -10.90 21.32 3.76
N LEU A 182 -9.69 20.79 3.95
CA LEU A 182 -8.69 20.62 2.89
C LEU A 182 -9.06 19.55 1.85
N MET A 183 -10.01 18.70 2.16
CA MET A 183 -10.48 17.65 1.24
C MET A 183 -11.69 18.09 0.41
N ASP A 184 -12.37 19.17 0.82
CA ASP A 184 -13.53 19.73 0.11
C ASP A 184 -13.14 20.89 -0.85
N GLU A 185 -11.89 21.37 -0.82
CA GLU A 185 -11.27 22.29 -1.79
C GLU A 185 -10.50 21.50 -2.90
#